data_cb8f021c33da290a960120535f8fb22f
#
_entry.id   cb8f021c33da290a960120535f8fb22f
#
_cell.length_a   1.000
_cell.length_b   1.000
_cell.length_c   1.000
_cell.angle_alpha   90.00
_cell.angle_beta   90.00
_cell.angle_gamma   90.00
#
_symmetry.space_group_name_H-M   'P 1'
#
loop_
_entity.id
_entity.type
_entity.pdbx_description
1 polymer ?
#
loop_
_entity_poly.entity_id
_entity_poly.type
_entity_poly.pdbx_seq_one_letter_code
_entity_poly.pdbx_strand_id
1 'polypeptide(L)'
;MSGTLYGLGIGPGDPELITVKALRLLERAPVIAYPAPEKGESLARSIVAPYLSGGAKKTEVVIRMPLVEARFPAAAVYDRAAEELGGHLEAGRDVAVLCEGDPFFYGSFMYLFGRMAARFTVEVVPGVSSLTACAAVLGAPLAARNDVLTVVPAPLDEAALKARLAGAEAVAIIKVGRHFAKVHRVLDELGLVGRARYVEHATMASQRILTLDAVSADGVPYFSMILVHQRGEAWT
;
A
#
# COMPACT_ATOMS: atom_id res chain seq x y z
N MET A 1 20.15 -22.92 -13.46
CA MET A 1 19.57 -21.59 -13.73
C MET A 1 19.05 -21.06 -12.39
N SER A 2 19.26 -19.78 -12.10
CA SER A 2 18.70 -19.16 -10.91
C SER A 2 17.16 -19.05 -11.01
N GLY A 3 16.48 -19.01 -9.88
CA GLY A 3 15.05 -18.71 -9.82
C GLY A 3 14.75 -17.25 -10.16
N THR A 4 13.47 -16.92 -10.31
CA THR A 4 12.97 -15.57 -10.59
C THR A 4 12.37 -14.96 -9.32
N LEU A 5 12.65 -13.69 -9.08
CA LEU A 5 12.03 -12.89 -8.02
C LEU A 5 10.79 -12.18 -8.57
N TYR A 6 9.64 -12.45 -8.00
CA TYR A 6 8.39 -11.80 -8.35
C TYR A 6 7.98 -10.79 -7.27
N GLY A 7 7.82 -9.52 -7.62
CA GLY A 7 7.12 -8.55 -6.78
C GLY A 7 5.64 -8.57 -7.13
N LEU A 8 4.81 -9.13 -6.26
CA LEU A 8 3.39 -9.33 -6.54
C LEU A 8 2.53 -8.28 -5.84
N GLY A 9 1.83 -7.44 -6.60
CA GLY A 9 0.74 -6.64 -6.09
C GLY A 9 -0.46 -7.53 -5.78
N ILE A 10 -0.81 -7.64 -4.50
CA ILE A 10 -1.87 -8.54 -4.03
C ILE A 10 -3.19 -7.82 -3.76
N GLY A 11 -3.30 -6.56 -4.14
CA GLY A 11 -4.48 -5.76 -3.88
C GLY A 11 -4.54 -5.13 -2.49
N PRO A 12 -5.56 -4.30 -2.23
CA PRO A 12 -5.63 -3.43 -1.05
C PRO A 12 -6.23 -4.07 0.20
N GLY A 13 -6.80 -5.27 0.10
CA GLY A 13 -7.45 -5.93 1.26
C GLY A 13 -8.36 -7.09 0.91
N ASP A 14 -9.25 -6.92 -0.06
CA ASP A 14 -10.08 -7.98 -0.58
C ASP A 14 -9.24 -8.96 -1.41
N PRO A 15 -9.21 -10.27 -1.05
CA PRO A 15 -8.48 -11.28 -1.84
C PRO A 15 -8.93 -11.33 -3.31
N GLU A 16 -10.18 -11.05 -3.63
CA GLU A 16 -10.68 -11.09 -5.01
C GLU A 16 -10.13 -9.95 -5.89
N LEU A 17 -9.46 -8.95 -5.28
CA LEU A 17 -8.77 -7.88 -6.00
C LEU A 17 -7.33 -8.22 -6.38
N ILE A 18 -6.87 -9.45 -6.13
CA ILE A 18 -5.60 -9.95 -6.67
C ILE A 18 -5.73 -10.12 -8.20
N THR A 19 -4.71 -9.73 -8.94
CA THR A 19 -4.71 -9.97 -10.38
C THR A 19 -4.51 -11.45 -10.69
N VAL A 20 -5.14 -11.96 -11.76
CA VAL A 20 -5.00 -13.36 -12.20
C VAL A 20 -3.53 -13.74 -12.41
N LYS A 21 -2.69 -12.80 -12.86
CA LYS A 21 -1.25 -13.04 -13.04
C LYS A 21 -0.55 -13.21 -11.68
N ALA A 22 -0.83 -12.33 -10.72
CA ALA A 22 -0.26 -12.42 -9.38
C ALA A 22 -0.68 -13.71 -8.68
N LEU A 23 -1.95 -14.09 -8.77
CA LEU A 23 -2.46 -15.34 -8.20
C LEU A 23 -1.75 -16.57 -8.76
N ARG A 24 -1.62 -16.68 -10.09
CA ARG A 24 -0.92 -17.82 -10.72
C ARG A 24 0.55 -17.91 -10.30
N LEU A 25 1.24 -16.80 -10.16
CA LEU A 25 2.63 -16.77 -9.71
C LEU A 25 2.74 -17.09 -8.23
N LEU A 26 1.82 -16.59 -7.40
CA LEU A 26 1.72 -16.94 -5.99
C LEU A 26 1.54 -18.46 -5.79
N GLU A 27 0.66 -19.09 -6.57
CA GLU A 27 0.42 -20.55 -6.48
C GLU A 27 1.65 -21.36 -6.88
N ARG A 28 2.39 -20.92 -7.91
CA ARG A 28 3.55 -21.64 -8.45
C ARG A 28 4.83 -21.47 -7.64
N ALA A 29 5.05 -20.30 -7.06
CA ALA A 29 6.30 -20.00 -6.34
C ALA A 29 6.44 -20.87 -5.10
N PRO A 30 7.55 -21.62 -4.93
CA PRO A 30 7.78 -22.47 -3.76
C PRO A 30 8.14 -21.65 -2.51
N VAL A 31 8.55 -20.39 -2.69
CA VAL A 31 8.92 -19.48 -1.61
C VAL A 31 8.05 -18.23 -1.69
N ILE A 32 7.46 -17.83 -0.58
CA ILE A 32 6.78 -16.53 -0.45
C ILE A 32 7.47 -15.69 0.62
N ALA A 33 7.61 -14.40 0.35
CA ALA A 33 8.15 -13.44 1.30
C ALA A 33 7.18 -12.29 1.49
N TYR A 34 7.09 -11.74 2.69
CA TYR A 34 6.16 -10.67 2.98
C TYR A 34 6.60 -9.81 4.16
N PRO A 35 6.28 -8.50 4.15
CA PRO A 35 6.51 -7.65 5.29
C PRO A 35 5.56 -8.01 6.43
N ALA A 36 6.05 -7.90 7.65
CA ALA A 36 5.25 -8.02 8.85
C ALA A 36 5.72 -6.99 9.88
N PRO A 37 4.85 -6.49 10.77
CA PRO A 37 5.30 -5.67 11.89
C PRO A 37 6.22 -6.49 12.81
N GLU A 38 6.99 -5.81 13.64
CA GLU A 38 7.88 -6.47 14.62
C GLU A 38 7.11 -7.44 15.50
N LYS A 39 5.90 -7.02 15.92
CA LYS A 39 4.93 -7.85 16.66
C LYS A 39 3.61 -7.87 15.90
N GLY A 40 3.03 -9.06 15.74
CA GLY A 40 1.75 -9.24 15.07
C GLY A 40 1.85 -9.95 13.72
N GLU A 41 0.71 -10.04 13.06
CA GLU A 41 0.54 -10.74 11.79
C GLU A 41 0.77 -9.80 10.60
N SER A 42 1.13 -10.38 9.47
CA SER A 42 1.29 -9.67 8.20
C SER A 42 -0.07 -9.49 7.53
N LEU A 43 -0.42 -8.25 7.19
CA LEU A 43 -1.59 -7.98 6.37
C LEU A 43 -1.45 -8.61 4.98
N ALA A 44 -0.27 -8.47 4.35
CA ALA A 44 -0.02 -9.09 3.05
C ALA A 44 -0.27 -10.61 3.07
N ARG A 45 0.19 -11.28 4.14
CA ARG A 45 -0.02 -12.73 4.32
C ARG A 45 -1.51 -13.06 4.55
N SER A 46 -2.24 -12.25 5.31
CA SER A 46 -3.66 -12.47 5.58
C SER A 46 -4.54 -12.29 4.33
N ILE A 47 -4.24 -11.32 3.47
CA ILE A 47 -4.97 -11.11 2.20
C ILE A 47 -4.92 -12.37 1.33
N VAL A 48 -3.76 -13.01 1.22
CA VAL A 48 -3.60 -14.19 0.36
C VAL A 48 -3.89 -15.52 1.06
N ALA A 49 -4.25 -15.51 2.35
CA ALA A 49 -4.50 -16.73 3.13
C ALA A 49 -5.48 -17.71 2.47
N PRO A 50 -6.60 -17.26 1.85
CA PRO A 50 -7.52 -18.16 1.17
C PRO A 50 -6.88 -18.98 0.04
N TYR A 51 -5.87 -18.45 -0.64
CA TYR A 51 -5.18 -19.07 -1.76
C TYR A 51 -4.00 -19.98 -1.35
N LEU A 52 -3.63 -19.95 -0.07
CA LEU A 52 -2.54 -20.77 0.46
C LEU A 52 -3.04 -22.03 1.19
N SER A 53 -4.34 -22.09 1.47
CA SER A 53 -4.99 -23.25 2.13
C SER A 53 -5.35 -24.31 1.08
N GLY A 54 -4.56 -25.35 0.93
CA GLY A 54 -4.86 -26.47 0.03
C GLY A 54 -3.81 -26.75 -1.04
N GLY A 55 -2.80 -25.91 -1.16
CA GLY A 55 -1.65 -26.11 -2.04
C GLY A 55 -0.46 -26.80 -1.37
N ALA A 56 0.62 -27.01 -2.12
CA ALA A 56 1.89 -27.49 -1.58
C ALA A 56 2.41 -26.51 -0.50
N LYS A 57 2.96 -27.05 0.58
CA LYS A 57 3.56 -26.24 1.65
C LYS A 57 4.68 -25.36 1.08
N LYS A 58 4.57 -24.06 1.26
CA LYS A 58 5.56 -23.08 0.82
C LYS A 58 6.56 -22.77 1.93
N THR A 59 7.77 -22.39 1.54
CA THR A 59 8.70 -21.73 2.46
C THR A 59 8.25 -20.29 2.63
N GLU A 60 8.05 -19.86 3.87
CA GLU A 60 7.63 -18.49 4.18
C GLU A 60 8.82 -17.71 4.79
N VAL A 61 9.19 -16.59 4.18
CA VAL A 61 10.21 -15.65 4.66
C VAL A 61 9.53 -14.40 5.17
N VAL A 62 9.62 -14.17 6.48
CA VAL A 62 8.96 -13.04 7.15
C VAL A 62 9.94 -11.88 7.29
N ILE A 63 9.69 -10.79 6.58
CA ILE A 63 10.50 -9.57 6.64
C ILE A 63 9.97 -8.69 7.79
N ARG A 64 10.55 -8.84 8.98
CA ARG A 64 10.14 -8.08 10.17
C ARG A 64 10.58 -6.63 10.10
N MET A 65 9.60 -5.72 10.07
CA MET A 65 9.80 -4.28 9.99
C MET A 65 9.80 -3.68 11.39
N PRO A 66 10.90 -3.02 11.81
CA PRO A 66 10.94 -2.34 13.10
C PRO A 66 9.99 -1.14 13.12
N LEU A 67 9.35 -0.91 14.26
CA LEU A 67 8.56 0.29 14.55
C LEU A 67 9.49 1.47 14.85
N VAL A 68 10.09 2.08 13.82
CA VAL A 68 10.99 3.23 13.99
C VAL A 68 10.56 4.40 13.12
N GLU A 69 10.66 5.60 13.66
CA GLU A 69 10.26 6.83 12.96
C GLU A 69 11.24 7.27 11.85
N ALA A 70 12.49 6.81 11.91
CA ALA A 70 13.51 7.23 10.97
C ALA A 70 13.27 6.68 9.55
N ARG A 71 13.49 7.55 8.55
CA ARG A 71 13.24 7.27 7.13
C ARG A 71 14.01 6.06 6.58
N PHE A 72 15.12 5.65 7.21
CA PHE A 72 16.04 4.61 6.73
C PHE A 72 16.52 3.54 7.71
N PRO A 73 15.88 3.27 8.87
CA PRO A 73 16.34 2.16 9.71
C PRO A 73 16.04 0.79 9.10
N ALA A 74 15.22 0.77 8.03
CA ALA A 74 14.89 -0.43 7.31
C ALA A 74 15.98 -0.91 6.32
N ALA A 75 17.04 -0.15 6.06
CA ALA A 75 18.10 -0.55 5.12
C ALA A 75 18.67 -1.93 5.47
N ALA A 76 19.11 -2.12 6.70
CA ALA A 76 19.67 -3.39 7.18
C ALA A 76 18.66 -4.56 7.16
N VAL A 77 17.36 -4.27 7.29
CA VAL A 77 16.30 -5.28 7.15
C VAL A 77 16.21 -5.77 5.71
N TYR A 78 16.22 -4.83 4.76
CA TYR A 78 16.18 -5.19 3.34
C TYR A 78 17.48 -5.81 2.85
N ASP A 79 18.64 -5.46 3.42
CA ASP A 79 19.93 -6.10 3.14
C ASP A 79 19.87 -7.58 3.51
N ARG A 80 19.47 -7.90 4.76
CA ARG A 80 19.31 -9.29 5.23
C ARG A 80 18.25 -10.05 4.41
N ALA A 81 17.10 -9.41 4.12
CA ALA A 81 16.08 -10.03 3.31
C ALA A 81 16.60 -10.35 1.90
N ALA A 82 17.36 -9.45 1.29
CA ALA A 82 17.94 -9.67 -0.03
C ALA A 82 18.96 -10.82 -0.04
N GLU A 83 19.75 -10.99 1.02
CA GLU A 83 20.67 -12.13 1.18
C GLU A 83 19.90 -13.45 1.30
N GLU A 84 18.90 -13.51 2.18
CA GLU A 84 18.08 -14.71 2.40
C GLU A 84 17.33 -15.11 1.11
N LEU A 85 16.64 -14.16 0.46
CA LEU A 85 15.93 -14.40 -0.79
C LEU A 85 16.91 -14.75 -1.93
N GLY A 86 18.10 -14.15 -1.95
CA GLY A 86 19.17 -14.47 -2.87
C GLY A 86 19.59 -15.93 -2.79
N GLY A 87 19.74 -16.50 -1.61
CA GLY A 87 20.05 -17.92 -1.41
C GLY A 87 18.97 -18.86 -1.97
N HIS A 88 17.68 -18.45 -1.88
CA HIS A 88 16.60 -19.21 -2.52
C HIS A 88 16.71 -19.16 -4.05
N LEU A 89 16.94 -17.98 -4.61
CA LEU A 89 17.05 -17.81 -6.07
C LEU A 89 18.27 -18.53 -6.64
N GLU A 90 19.42 -18.48 -5.97
CA GLU A 90 20.64 -19.21 -6.36
C GLU A 90 20.43 -20.73 -6.37
N ALA A 91 19.59 -21.23 -5.47
CA ALA A 91 19.15 -22.62 -5.43
C ALA A 91 18.10 -22.98 -6.51
N GLY A 92 17.81 -22.06 -7.46
CA GLY A 92 16.85 -22.28 -8.55
C GLY A 92 15.38 -22.20 -8.12
N ARG A 93 15.09 -21.66 -6.94
CA ARG A 93 13.71 -21.54 -6.42
C ARG A 93 13.17 -20.15 -6.72
N ASP A 94 12.00 -20.09 -7.33
CA ASP A 94 11.27 -18.84 -7.52
C ASP A 94 10.78 -18.30 -6.17
N VAL A 95 10.83 -16.98 -6.04
CA VAL A 95 10.40 -16.26 -4.83
C VAL A 95 9.31 -15.25 -5.18
N ALA A 96 8.15 -15.33 -4.52
CA ALA A 96 7.08 -14.34 -4.63
C ALA A 96 7.07 -13.43 -3.39
N VAL A 97 7.38 -12.14 -3.59
CA VAL A 97 7.28 -11.11 -2.56
C VAL A 97 5.91 -10.46 -2.62
N LEU A 98 5.15 -10.58 -1.54
CA LEU A 98 3.79 -10.03 -1.43
C LEU A 98 3.83 -8.54 -1.07
N CYS A 99 3.09 -7.74 -1.81
CA CYS A 99 3.02 -6.29 -1.63
C CYS A 99 1.56 -5.85 -1.55
N GLU A 100 1.14 -5.27 -0.42
CA GLU A 100 -0.19 -4.67 -0.30
C GLU A 100 -0.38 -3.62 -1.40
N GLY A 101 -1.51 -3.64 -2.08
CA GLY A 101 -1.78 -2.77 -3.22
C GLY A 101 -0.86 -3.09 -4.40
N ASP A 102 0.03 -2.17 -4.74
CA ASP A 102 0.95 -2.24 -5.87
C ASP A 102 2.42 -2.17 -5.41
N PRO A 103 3.35 -2.98 -5.98
CA PRO A 103 4.75 -3.04 -5.54
C PRO A 103 5.52 -1.73 -5.68
N PHE A 104 5.17 -0.88 -6.66
CA PHE A 104 5.90 0.34 -6.98
C PHE A 104 5.13 1.63 -6.67
N PHE A 105 3.87 1.52 -6.22
CA PHE A 105 3.12 2.68 -5.77
C PHE A 105 3.16 2.80 -4.24
N TYR A 106 4.16 3.52 -3.72
CA TYR A 106 4.49 3.63 -2.29
C TYR A 106 4.75 2.29 -1.59
N GLY A 107 4.96 1.23 -2.37
CA GLY A 107 5.27 -0.11 -1.91
C GLY A 107 6.74 -0.24 -1.49
N SER A 108 7.00 -1.08 -0.51
CA SER A 108 8.36 -1.29 0.00
C SER A 108 9.20 -2.23 -0.88
N PHE A 109 8.61 -2.90 -1.85
CA PHE A 109 9.31 -3.78 -2.78
C PHE A 109 10.43 -3.08 -3.56
N MET A 110 10.29 -1.78 -3.81
CA MET A 110 11.32 -0.99 -4.47
C MET A 110 12.72 -1.11 -3.82
N TYR A 111 12.77 -1.33 -2.50
CA TYR A 111 14.02 -1.49 -1.76
C TYR A 111 14.67 -2.85 -2.00
N LEU A 112 13.90 -3.92 -2.17
CA LEU A 112 14.39 -5.23 -2.61
C LEU A 112 14.76 -5.20 -4.08
N PHE A 113 13.94 -4.59 -4.92
CA PHE A 113 14.22 -4.44 -6.35
C PHE A 113 15.58 -3.80 -6.58
N GLY A 114 15.89 -2.67 -5.92
CA GLY A 114 17.17 -1.99 -6.04
C GLY A 114 18.39 -2.83 -5.63
N ARG A 115 18.21 -3.83 -4.76
CA ARG A 115 19.27 -4.73 -4.28
C ARG A 115 19.47 -5.95 -5.16
N MET A 116 18.44 -6.41 -5.82
CA MET A 116 18.38 -7.73 -6.43
C MET A 116 18.35 -7.71 -7.96
N ALA A 117 17.83 -6.65 -8.58
CA ALA A 117 17.64 -6.60 -10.03
C ALA A 117 18.93 -6.69 -10.86
N ALA A 118 20.07 -6.31 -10.30
CA ALA A 118 21.37 -6.47 -10.96
C ALA A 118 21.92 -7.91 -10.92
N ARG A 119 21.39 -8.76 -10.02
CA ARG A 119 21.90 -10.12 -9.79
C ARG A 119 20.96 -11.20 -10.29
N PHE A 120 19.67 -10.95 -10.28
CA PHE A 120 18.62 -11.94 -10.55
C PHE A 120 17.61 -11.41 -11.57
N THR A 121 16.92 -12.32 -12.23
CA THR A 121 15.72 -11.97 -13.00
C THR A 121 14.62 -11.53 -12.02
N VAL A 122 14.12 -10.31 -12.21
CA VAL A 122 13.04 -9.75 -11.39
C VAL A 122 11.86 -9.39 -12.28
N GLU A 123 10.68 -9.86 -11.91
CA GLU A 123 9.43 -9.50 -12.56
C GLU A 123 8.51 -8.80 -11.55
N VAL A 124 7.98 -7.64 -11.93
CA VAL A 124 7.03 -6.88 -11.12
C VAL A 124 5.64 -7.02 -11.70
N VAL A 125 4.72 -7.50 -10.90
CA VAL A 125 3.31 -7.66 -11.29
C VAL A 125 2.49 -6.58 -10.61
N PRO A 126 1.91 -5.63 -11.36
CA PRO A 126 1.08 -4.58 -10.80
C PRO A 126 -0.11 -5.15 -10.03
N GLY A 127 -0.55 -4.41 -9.02
CA GLY A 127 -1.73 -4.74 -8.22
C GLY A 127 -2.76 -3.62 -8.21
N VAL A 128 -3.98 -3.93 -7.78
CA VAL A 128 -4.99 -2.91 -7.52
C VAL A 128 -4.53 -2.04 -6.37
N SER A 129 -4.30 -0.76 -6.65
CA SER A 129 -3.86 0.19 -5.63
C SER A 129 -4.99 0.56 -4.67
N SER A 130 -4.65 0.82 -3.39
CA SER A 130 -5.59 1.39 -2.44
C SER A 130 -6.18 2.72 -2.91
N LEU A 131 -5.49 3.46 -3.77
CA LEU A 131 -5.98 4.70 -4.35
C LEU A 131 -7.29 4.50 -5.13
N THR A 132 -7.28 3.56 -6.08
CA THR A 132 -8.46 3.24 -6.89
C THR A 132 -9.52 2.49 -6.09
N ALA A 133 -9.11 1.63 -5.16
CA ALA A 133 -10.02 0.92 -4.29
C ALA A 133 -10.79 1.87 -3.35
N CYS A 134 -10.12 2.84 -2.74
CA CYS A 134 -10.77 3.86 -1.91
C CYS A 134 -11.78 4.69 -2.70
N ALA A 135 -11.45 5.07 -3.94
CA ALA A 135 -12.38 5.77 -4.81
C ALA A 135 -13.64 4.93 -5.10
N ALA A 136 -13.45 3.64 -5.39
CA ALA A 136 -14.55 2.73 -5.67
C ALA A 136 -15.49 2.56 -4.47
N VAL A 137 -14.94 2.28 -3.26
CA VAL A 137 -15.77 2.08 -2.06
C VAL A 137 -16.44 3.36 -1.56
N LEU A 138 -15.83 4.53 -1.83
CA LEU A 138 -16.43 5.83 -1.54
C LEU A 138 -17.47 6.27 -2.57
N GLY A 139 -17.57 5.58 -3.70
CA GLY A 139 -18.39 6.03 -4.83
C GLY A 139 -17.95 7.41 -5.34
N ALA A 140 -16.65 7.72 -5.26
CA ALA A 140 -16.09 9.02 -5.58
C ALA A 140 -14.96 8.87 -6.60
N PRO A 141 -15.16 9.28 -7.86
CA PRO A 141 -14.08 9.30 -8.86
C PRO A 141 -12.87 10.10 -8.39
N LEU A 142 -11.67 9.59 -8.68
CA LEU A 142 -10.41 10.26 -8.29
C LEU A 142 -10.21 11.57 -9.06
N ALA A 143 -10.48 11.55 -10.34
CA ALA A 143 -10.31 12.69 -11.23
C ALA A 143 -11.20 12.50 -12.46
N ALA A 144 -11.58 13.58 -13.12
CA ALA A 144 -12.39 13.56 -14.33
C ALA A 144 -11.75 14.44 -15.41
N ARG A 145 -11.83 14.01 -16.67
CA ARG A 145 -11.37 14.75 -17.84
C ARG A 145 -9.92 15.26 -17.69
N ASN A 146 -9.75 16.55 -17.48
CA ASN A 146 -8.44 17.23 -17.40
C ASN A 146 -8.02 17.54 -15.96
N ASP A 147 -8.67 16.97 -14.96
CA ASP A 147 -8.29 17.19 -13.56
C ASP A 147 -6.91 16.62 -13.26
N VAL A 148 -6.11 17.39 -12.59
CA VAL A 148 -4.80 16.95 -12.09
C VAL A 148 -4.98 16.25 -10.75
N LEU A 149 -4.73 14.95 -10.70
CA LEU A 149 -4.72 14.19 -9.46
C LEU A 149 -3.38 14.36 -8.74
N THR A 150 -3.43 14.90 -7.54
CA THR A 150 -2.27 15.03 -6.66
C THR A 150 -2.33 13.99 -5.53
N VAL A 151 -1.31 13.13 -5.43
CA VAL A 151 -1.19 12.18 -4.31
C VAL A 151 -0.25 12.75 -3.26
N VAL A 152 -0.76 12.95 -2.03
CA VAL A 152 -0.04 13.63 -0.96
C VAL A 152 0.15 12.71 0.24
N PRO A 153 1.40 12.40 0.64
CA PRO A 153 1.65 11.65 1.88
C PRO A 153 1.41 12.54 3.12
N ALA A 154 0.54 12.11 4.04
CA ALA A 154 0.25 12.81 5.28
C ALA A 154 1.45 13.04 6.23
N PRO A 155 2.54 12.24 6.20
CA PRO A 155 3.75 12.53 6.99
C PRO A 155 4.48 13.84 6.65
N LEU A 156 4.19 14.48 5.52
CA LEU A 156 4.73 15.81 5.21
C LEU A 156 4.45 16.80 6.35
N ASP A 157 5.31 17.82 6.52
CA ASP A 157 5.03 18.91 7.44
C ASP A 157 3.80 19.73 6.99
N GLU A 158 3.28 20.51 7.91
CA GLU A 158 2.01 21.23 7.72
C GLU A 158 2.09 22.26 6.57
N ALA A 159 3.21 22.95 6.44
CA ALA A 159 3.42 23.94 5.38
C ALA A 159 3.47 23.28 4.00
N ALA A 160 4.20 22.15 3.90
CA ALA A 160 4.25 21.37 2.67
C ALA A 160 2.90 20.76 2.30
N LEU A 161 2.13 20.25 3.28
CA LEU A 161 0.76 19.78 3.06
C LEU A 161 -0.12 20.90 2.51
N LYS A 162 -0.15 22.05 3.18
CA LYS A 162 -0.94 23.20 2.77
C LYS A 162 -0.60 23.66 1.35
N ALA A 163 0.69 23.74 1.04
CA ALA A 163 1.15 24.13 -0.29
C ALA A 163 0.73 23.14 -1.40
N ARG A 164 0.68 21.83 -1.08
CA ARG A 164 0.26 20.78 -2.05
C ARG A 164 -1.25 20.71 -2.21
N LEU A 165 -2.01 21.05 -1.19
CA LEU A 165 -3.47 21.02 -1.21
C LEU A 165 -4.07 22.29 -1.79
N ALA A 166 -3.41 23.44 -1.56
CA ALA A 166 -3.86 24.71 -2.09
C ALA A 166 -3.86 24.70 -3.63
N GLY A 167 -5.02 24.89 -4.24
CA GLY A 167 -5.18 24.94 -5.70
C GLY A 167 -5.14 23.59 -6.43
N ALA A 168 -4.99 22.47 -5.72
CA ALA A 168 -5.09 21.14 -6.35
C ALA A 168 -6.56 20.82 -6.69
N GLU A 169 -6.81 20.24 -7.87
CA GLU A 169 -8.18 19.97 -8.35
C GLU A 169 -8.75 18.68 -7.72
N ALA A 170 -7.94 17.64 -7.70
CA ALA A 170 -8.26 16.35 -7.09
C ALA A 170 -7.07 15.86 -6.25
N VAL A 171 -7.34 15.40 -5.04
CA VAL A 171 -6.28 15.01 -4.10
C VAL A 171 -6.61 13.68 -3.44
N ALA A 172 -5.60 12.83 -3.33
CA ALA A 172 -5.62 11.66 -2.47
C ALA A 172 -4.55 11.81 -1.38
N ILE A 173 -4.99 11.91 -0.12
CA ILE A 173 -4.08 11.99 1.03
C ILE A 173 -3.92 10.58 1.58
N ILE A 174 -2.71 10.05 1.46
CA ILE A 174 -2.36 8.68 1.87
C ILE A 174 -1.56 8.67 3.18
N LYS A 175 -1.50 7.50 3.85
CA LYS A 175 -0.75 7.30 5.11
C LYS A 175 -1.23 8.25 6.21
N VAL A 176 -2.55 8.40 6.33
CA VAL A 176 -3.17 9.36 7.24
C VAL A 176 -2.85 9.01 8.69
N GLY A 177 -3.33 7.88 9.21
CA GLY A 177 -3.00 7.36 10.54
C GLY A 177 -2.83 8.44 11.61
N ARG A 178 -1.76 8.38 12.36
CA ARG A 178 -1.42 9.35 13.43
C ARG A 178 -1.31 10.81 12.96
N HIS A 179 -1.30 11.07 11.67
CA HIS A 179 -1.21 12.42 11.10
C HIS A 179 -2.59 13.07 10.87
N PHE A 180 -3.68 12.35 11.22
CA PHE A 180 -5.04 12.78 10.95
C PHE A 180 -5.34 14.20 11.49
N ALA A 181 -5.02 14.47 12.76
CA ALA A 181 -5.31 15.77 13.38
C ALA A 181 -4.63 16.95 12.62
N LYS A 182 -3.39 16.75 12.16
CA LYS A 182 -2.67 17.71 11.34
C LYS A 182 -3.35 17.91 9.97
N VAL A 183 -3.70 16.80 9.30
CA VAL A 183 -4.36 16.84 7.99
C VAL A 183 -5.72 17.50 8.09
N HIS A 184 -6.51 17.17 9.11
CA HIS A 184 -7.82 17.76 9.36
C HIS A 184 -7.72 19.30 9.51
N ARG A 185 -6.79 19.78 10.35
CA ARG A 185 -6.56 21.22 10.54
C ARG A 185 -6.21 21.93 9.23
N VAL A 186 -5.33 21.36 8.42
CA VAL A 186 -4.97 21.93 7.12
C VAL A 186 -6.16 21.97 6.16
N LEU A 187 -6.98 20.92 6.14
CA LEU A 187 -8.20 20.88 5.33
C LEU A 187 -9.22 21.92 5.80
N ASP A 188 -9.35 22.13 7.11
CA ASP A 188 -10.23 23.15 7.70
C ASP A 188 -9.77 24.56 7.31
N GLU A 189 -8.49 24.87 7.49
CA GLU A 189 -7.89 26.17 7.08
C GLU A 189 -8.07 26.48 5.59
N LEU A 190 -8.15 25.46 4.75
CA LEU A 190 -8.36 25.60 3.31
C LEU A 190 -9.86 25.53 2.92
N GLY A 191 -10.78 25.37 3.88
CA GLY A 191 -12.21 25.22 3.63
C GLY A 191 -12.58 23.95 2.86
N LEU A 192 -11.80 22.88 3.00
CA LEU A 192 -11.95 21.65 2.22
C LEU A 192 -12.62 20.50 2.98
N VAL A 193 -12.90 20.64 4.28
CA VAL A 193 -13.50 19.57 5.12
C VAL A 193 -14.80 19.05 4.51
N GLY A 194 -15.70 19.92 4.07
CA GLY A 194 -16.98 19.52 3.45
C GLY A 194 -16.86 18.83 2.08
N ARG A 195 -15.66 18.85 1.48
CA ARG A 195 -15.34 18.18 0.21
C ARG A 195 -14.46 16.95 0.39
N ALA A 196 -14.05 16.68 1.62
CA ALA A 196 -13.21 15.54 1.96
C ALA A 196 -14.05 14.30 2.25
N ARG A 197 -13.61 13.16 1.75
CA ARG A 197 -14.21 11.85 1.98
C ARG A 197 -13.18 10.94 2.60
N TYR A 198 -13.51 10.31 3.71
CA TYR A 198 -12.59 9.49 4.49
C TYR A 198 -12.99 8.03 4.49
N VAL A 199 -12.03 7.15 4.36
CA VAL A 199 -12.20 5.70 4.45
C VAL A 199 -11.05 5.05 5.20
N GLU A 200 -11.38 4.07 6.04
CA GLU A 200 -10.45 3.16 6.71
C GLU A 200 -10.58 1.77 6.13
N HIS A 201 -9.46 1.04 6.04
CA HIS A 201 -9.41 -0.38 5.67
C HIS A 201 -10.24 -0.72 4.43
N ALA A 202 -10.16 0.13 3.41
CA ALA A 202 -10.95 -0.03 2.18
C ALA A 202 -10.84 -1.46 1.64
N THR A 203 -11.98 -2.05 1.27
CA THR A 203 -12.15 -3.42 0.78
C THR A 203 -11.94 -4.55 1.80
N MET A 204 -11.60 -4.23 3.04
CA MET A 204 -11.47 -5.22 4.12
C MET A 204 -12.79 -5.39 4.88
N ALA A 205 -12.96 -6.49 5.62
CA ALA A 205 -14.12 -6.70 6.49
C ALA A 205 -14.27 -5.62 7.56
N SER A 206 -13.18 -4.95 7.95
CA SER A 206 -13.15 -3.84 8.90
C SER A 206 -13.29 -2.46 8.24
N GLN A 207 -13.71 -2.38 6.97
CA GLN A 207 -13.91 -1.12 6.27
C GLN A 207 -14.88 -0.20 7.00
N ARG A 208 -14.50 1.08 7.12
CA ARG A 208 -15.35 2.14 7.65
C ARG A 208 -15.28 3.37 6.75
N ILE A 209 -16.44 3.93 6.45
CA ILE A 209 -16.57 5.21 5.74
C ILE A 209 -17.21 6.19 6.72
N LEU A 210 -16.57 7.31 6.94
CA LEU A 210 -17.01 8.34 7.91
C LEU A 210 -16.93 9.72 7.26
N THR A 211 -17.76 10.65 7.75
CA THR A 211 -17.50 12.08 7.53
C THR A 211 -16.25 12.48 8.32
N LEU A 212 -15.50 13.47 7.83
CA LEU A 212 -14.24 13.84 8.45
C LEU A 212 -14.42 14.27 9.92
N ASP A 213 -15.51 14.97 10.24
CA ASP A 213 -15.85 15.44 11.59
C ASP A 213 -16.27 14.31 12.54
N ALA A 214 -16.67 13.14 12.01
CA ALA A 214 -17.01 11.98 12.81
C ALA A 214 -15.80 11.09 13.13
N VAL A 215 -14.63 11.40 12.58
CA VAL A 215 -13.41 10.64 12.82
C VAL A 215 -12.79 11.08 14.14
N SER A 216 -12.65 10.14 15.09
CA SER A 216 -11.84 10.40 16.28
C SER A 216 -10.37 10.46 15.90
N ALA A 217 -9.66 11.53 16.26
CA ALA A 217 -8.24 11.68 16.01
C ALA A 217 -7.39 10.57 16.66
N ASP A 218 -7.89 10.03 17.78
CA ASP A 218 -7.26 8.91 18.47
C ASP A 218 -7.64 7.58 17.82
N GLY A 219 -6.63 6.82 17.42
CA GLY A 219 -6.82 5.47 16.87
C GLY A 219 -7.09 5.40 15.37
N VAL A 220 -6.86 6.46 14.61
CA VAL A 220 -6.94 6.42 13.14
C VAL A 220 -5.92 5.39 12.60
N PRO A 221 -6.37 4.36 11.86
CA PRO A 221 -5.47 3.32 11.38
C PRO A 221 -4.53 3.83 10.28
N TYR A 222 -3.37 3.20 10.15
CA TYR A 222 -2.42 3.50 9.08
C TYR A 222 -3.06 3.32 7.69
N PHE A 223 -3.89 2.31 7.51
CA PHE A 223 -4.63 2.03 6.27
C PHE A 223 -5.90 2.89 6.20
N SER A 224 -5.71 4.20 6.13
CA SER A 224 -6.77 5.17 5.91
C SER A 224 -6.37 6.17 4.84
N MET A 225 -7.37 6.70 4.14
CA MET A 225 -7.20 7.63 3.04
C MET A 225 -8.27 8.72 3.08
N ILE A 226 -7.88 9.92 2.66
CA ILE A 226 -8.81 11.03 2.43
C ILE A 226 -8.75 11.40 0.95
N LEU A 227 -9.91 11.43 0.31
CA LEU A 227 -10.07 11.95 -1.05
C LEU A 227 -10.72 13.32 -0.99
N VAL A 228 -10.18 14.29 -1.72
CA VAL A 228 -10.72 15.64 -1.83
C VAL A 228 -10.87 15.99 -3.30
N HIS A 229 -12.05 16.48 -3.69
CA HIS A 229 -12.27 17.01 -5.02
C HIS A 229 -12.74 18.46 -4.92
N GLN A 230 -11.90 19.42 -5.36
CA GLN A 230 -12.17 20.84 -5.15
C GLN A 230 -13.29 21.39 -6.03
N ARG A 231 -13.56 20.79 -7.17
CA ARG A 231 -14.67 21.18 -8.06
C ARG A 231 -16.05 20.67 -7.59
N GLY A 232 -16.11 20.00 -6.43
CA GLY A 232 -17.30 19.34 -5.95
C GLY A 232 -17.44 17.95 -6.53
N GLU A 233 -18.62 17.63 -7.06
CA GLU A 233 -18.83 16.31 -7.68
C GLU A 233 -18.21 16.30 -9.09
N ALA A 234 -17.14 15.51 -9.28
CA ALA A 234 -16.38 15.45 -10.52
C ALA A 234 -17.19 14.95 -11.74
N TRP A 235 -18.37 14.41 -11.49
CA TRP A 235 -19.25 13.76 -12.48
C TRP A 235 -20.55 14.52 -12.77
N THR A 236 -20.78 15.68 -12.16
CA THR A 236 -21.95 16.53 -12.40
C THR A 236 -21.66 17.71 -13.34
#